data_4f9c8dd5eed9a16b360a8f41af1eb2e8
#
_entry.id   4f9c8dd5eed9a16b360a8f41af1eb2e8
#
_cell.length_a   1.000
_cell.length_b   1.000
_cell.length_c   1.000
_cell.angle_alpha   90.00
_cell.angle_beta   90.00
_cell.angle_gamma   90.00
#
_symmetry.space_group_name_H-M   'P 1'
#
loop_
_entity.id
_entity.type
_entity.pdbx_description
1 polymer ?
#
loop_
_entity_poly.entity_id
_entity_poly.type
_entity_poly.pdbx_seq_one_letter_code
_entity_poly.pdbx_strand_id
1 'polypeptide(L)'
;MKHDLSVTVALLSQTPAALNALLRNLPDVWTHTDEGPNTWTAFDIVGHLIHAEHTDWIPRATMIVEHGESQTFKPFDREGQKEKSQGRSLGNLLDQFAEVRAESLARLRAMNLQPEDLDRRGQHPIFGPVTLGQLLATWVTHDLTHLHQLSRLMAHQYREAVGPWSVFLGVLHCHGHSSDA
;
A
#
# COMPACT_ATOMS: atom_id res chain seq x y z
N MET A 1 10.75 -2.25 17.70
CA MET A 1 11.94 -1.85 16.91
C MET A 1 11.87 -0.34 16.74
N LYS A 2 12.97 0.38 16.94
CA LYS A 2 13.02 1.82 16.59
C LYS A 2 12.98 1.94 15.08
N HIS A 3 12.28 2.95 14.54
CA HIS A 3 12.20 3.17 13.09
C HIS A 3 13.60 3.44 12.50
N ASP A 4 13.91 2.78 11.40
CA ASP A 4 15.16 2.92 10.65
C ASP A 4 14.83 3.18 9.17
N LEU A 5 15.26 4.33 8.65
CA LEU A 5 14.96 4.74 7.28
C LEU A 5 15.58 3.80 6.24
N SER A 6 16.78 3.26 6.51
CA SER A 6 17.43 2.35 5.56
C SER A 6 16.67 1.04 5.42
N VAL A 7 16.16 0.50 6.53
CA VAL A 7 15.31 -0.70 6.56
C VAL A 7 13.96 -0.42 5.87
N THR A 8 13.37 0.75 6.13
CA THR A 8 12.15 1.21 5.46
C THR A 8 12.31 1.20 3.93
N VAL A 9 13.35 1.85 3.42
CA VAL A 9 13.65 1.90 1.99
C VAL A 9 13.91 0.49 1.41
N ALA A 10 14.61 -0.37 2.14
CA ALA A 10 14.87 -1.75 1.72
C ALA A 10 13.57 -2.54 1.57
N LEU A 11 12.65 -2.47 2.54
CA LEU A 11 11.35 -3.16 2.47
C LEU A 11 10.47 -2.62 1.34
N LEU A 12 10.33 -1.30 1.22
CA LEU A 12 9.54 -0.67 0.16
C LEU A 12 10.04 -1.02 -1.24
N SER A 13 11.35 -1.21 -1.42
CA SER A 13 11.93 -1.60 -2.71
C SER A 13 11.63 -3.04 -3.11
N GLN A 14 11.22 -3.92 -2.18
CA GLN A 14 10.85 -5.31 -2.47
C GLN A 14 9.38 -5.47 -2.91
N THR A 15 8.50 -4.57 -2.53
CA THR A 15 7.05 -4.69 -2.80
C THR A 15 6.73 -4.87 -4.29
N PRO A 16 7.31 -4.12 -5.24
CA PRO A 16 7.02 -4.31 -6.66
C PRO A 16 7.38 -5.71 -7.16
N ALA A 17 8.54 -6.25 -6.75
CA ALA A 17 8.96 -7.59 -7.13
C ALA A 17 8.04 -8.66 -6.53
N ALA A 18 7.61 -8.50 -5.27
CA ALA A 18 6.68 -9.41 -4.61
C ALA A 18 5.31 -9.44 -5.32
N LEU A 19 4.74 -8.28 -5.64
CA LEU A 19 3.48 -8.17 -6.39
C LEU A 19 3.61 -8.78 -7.78
N ASN A 20 4.69 -8.47 -8.48
CA ASN A 20 4.94 -9.01 -9.80
C ASN A 20 5.06 -10.55 -9.79
N ALA A 21 5.78 -11.11 -8.83
CA ALA A 21 5.93 -12.56 -8.69
C ALA A 21 4.61 -13.26 -8.35
N LEU A 22 3.76 -12.61 -7.55
CA LEU A 22 2.48 -13.18 -7.12
C LEU A 22 1.40 -13.09 -8.21
N LEU A 23 1.34 -11.99 -8.96
CA LEU A 23 0.16 -11.63 -9.77
C LEU A 23 0.39 -11.73 -11.29
N ARG A 24 1.63 -11.56 -11.77
CA ARG A 24 1.88 -11.50 -13.21
C ARG A 24 1.58 -12.84 -13.87
N ASN A 25 0.91 -12.80 -15.00
CA ASN A 25 0.49 -13.96 -15.80
C ASN A 25 -0.54 -14.88 -15.13
N LEU A 26 -1.16 -14.46 -14.01
CA LEU A 26 -2.31 -15.20 -13.51
C LEU A 26 -3.53 -14.97 -14.41
N PRO A 27 -4.40 -15.98 -14.58
CA PRO A 27 -5.69 -15.81 -15.26
C PRO A 27 -6.57 -14.77 -14.59
N ASP A 28 -7.42 -14.10 -15.36
CA ASP A 28 -8.31 -13.02 -14.89
C ASP A 28 -9.21 -13.45 -13.71
N VAL A 29 -9.62 -14.73 -13.68
CA VAL A 29 -10.40 -15.27 -12.55
C VAL A 29 -9.69 -15.09 -11.20
N TRP A 30 -8.35 -15.06 -11.17
CA TRP A 30 -7.57 -14.83 -9.95
C TRP A 30 -7.40 -13.36 -9.60
N THR A 31 -7.45 -12.50 -10.60
CA THR A 31 -7.04 -11.09 -10.46
C THR A 31 -8.21 -10.11 -10.48
N HIS A 32 -9.38 -10.56 -10.98
CA HIS A 32 -10.61 -9.77 -11.10
C HIS A 32 -11.80 -10.34 -10.31
N THR A 33 -11.57 -11.36 -9.48
CA THR A 33 -12.58 -11.87 -8.53
C THR A 33 -12.32 -11.27 -7.15
N ASP A 34 -13.36 -10.83 -6.49
CA ASP A 34 -13.34 -10.29 -5.13
C ASP A 34 -13.78 -11.33 -4.08
N GLU A 35 -13.84 -10.93 -2.80
CA GLU A 35 -14.28 -11.78 -1.68
C GLU A 35 -15.75 -11.54 -1.31
N GLY A 36 -16.47 -10.73 -2.08
CA GLY A 36 -17.88 -10.38 -1.86
C GLY A 36 -18.15 -8.87 -1.93
N PRO A 37 -19.35 -8.42 -1.63
CA PRO A 37 -19.76 -7.03 -1.76
C PRO A 37 -18.82 -6.06 -1.01
N ASN A 38 -18.47 -4.96 -1.67
CA ASN A 38 -17.59 -3.91 -1.14
C ASN A 38 -16.15 -4.35 -0.83
N THR A 39 -15.69 -5.45 -1.41
CA THR A 39 -14.29 -5.86 -1.34
C THR A 39 -13.56 -5.56 -2.66
N TRP A 40 -12.24 -5.56 -2.62
CA TRP A 40 -11.39 -5.24 -3.76
C TRP A 40 -10.85 -6.49 -4.42
N THR A 41 -10.73 -6.45 -5.73
CA THR A 41 -9.98 -7.41 -6.54
C THR A 41 -8.47 -7.15 -6.41
N ALA A 42 -7.63 -8.10 -6.87
CA ALA A 42 -6.19 -7.87 -6.95
C ALA A 42 -5.85 -6.68 -7.87
N PHE A 43 -6.62 -6.50 -8.95
CA PHE A 43 -6.51 -5.35 -9.85
C PHE A 43 -6.74 -4.02 -9.12
N ASP A 44 -7.80 -3.94 -8.31
CA ASP A 44 -8.12 -2.74 -7.52
C ASP A 44 -7.02 -2.42 -6.50
N ILE A 45 -6.47 -3.45 -5.82
CA ILE A 45 -5.41 -3.29 -4.84
C ILE A 45 -4.15 -2.69 -5.48
N VAL A 46 -3.73 -3.18 -6.65
CA VAL A 46 -2.56 -2.61 -7.35
C VAL A 46 -2.83 -1.18 -7.79
N GLY A 47 -4.03 -0.89 -8.30
CA GLY A 47 -4.45 0.48 -8.64
C GLY A 47 -4.41 1.42 -7.43
N HIS A 48 -4.88 0.95 -6.26
CA HIS A 48 -4.82 1.69 -5.00
C HIS A 48 -3.38 2.00 -4.56
N LEU A 49 -2.48 1.03 -4.65
CA LEU A 49 -1.06 1.25 -4.32
C LEU A 49 -0.44 2.33 -5.20
N ILE A 50 -0.72 2.33 -6.52
CA ILE A 50 -0.28 3.39 -7.45
C ILE A 50 -0.85 4.75 -7.04
N HIS A 51 -2.14 4.79 -6.70
CA HIS A 51 -2.79 6.03 -6.27
C HIS A 51 -2.15 6.60 -5.01
N ALA A 52 -1.85 5.76 -4.02
CA ALA A 52 -1.18 6.16 -2.79
C ALA A 52 0.25 6.71 -3.04
N GLU A 53 1.00 6.14 -4.00
CA GLU A 53 2.31 6.69 -4.40
C GLU A 53 2.20 8.15 -4.88
N HIS A 54 1.18 8.46 -5.64
CA HIS A 54 1.00 9.80 -6.22
C HIS A 54 0.44 10.82 -5.23
N THR A 55 -0.36 10.39 -4.26
CA THR A 55 -1.19 11.33 -3.47
C THR A 55 -0.86 11.36 -1.99
N ASP A 56 -0.20 10.31 -1.46
CA ASP A 56 -0.06 10.16 -0.01
C ASP A 56 1.39 10.33 0.47
N TRP A 57 2.27 9.38 0.18
CA TRP A 57 3.54 9.21 0.87
C TRP A 57 4.51 10.38 0.70
N ILE A 58 5.01 10.59 -0.50
CA ILE A 58 5.97 11.67 -0.78
C ILE A 58 5.33 13.05 -0.71
N PRO A 59 4.10 13.28 -1.19
CA PRO A 59 3.43 14.56 -0.98
C PRO A 59 3.32 14.94 0.50
N ARG A 60 2.90 14.02 1.37
CA ARG A 60 2.80 14.29 2.81
C ARG A 60 4.16 14.44 3.50
N ALA A 61 5.15 13.61 3.12
CA ALA A 61 6.52 13.77 3.63
C ALA A 61 7.08 15.15 3.28
N THR A 62 6.88 15.62 2.05
CA THR A 62 7.25 16.98 1.61
C THR A 62 6.53 18.05 2.44
N MET A 63 5.22 17.91 2.66
CA MET A 63 4.47 18.86 3.49
C MET A 63 5.01 18.91 4.92
N ILE A 64 5.37 17.79 5.53
CA ILE A 64 5.97 17.76 6.87
C ILE A 64 7.30 18.52 6.87
N VAL A 65 8.14 18.28 5.87
CA VAL A 65 9.47 18.90 5.80
C VAL A 65 9.37 20.40 5.53
N GLU A 66 8.47 20.85 4.66
CA GLU A 66 8.39 22.24 4.23
C GLU A 66 7.48 23.10 5.12
N HIS A 67 6.40 22.54 5.65
CA HIS A 67 5.34 23.33 6.30
C HIS A 67 5.07 22.92 7.76
N GLY A 68 5.58 21.77 8.20
CA GLY A 68 5.31 21.28 9.55
C GLY A 68 3.80 21.14 9.81
N GLU A 69 3.35 21.60 10.97
CA GLU A 69 1.95 21.56 11.40
C GLU A 69 1.09 22.73 10.85
N SER A 70 1.68 23.67 10.08
CA SER A 70 0.95 24.83 9.57
C SER A 70 -0.07 24.52 8.48
N GLN A 71 0.04 23.35 7.85
CA GLN A 71 -0.88 22.90 6.81
C GLN A 71 -1.38 21.48 7.11
N THR A 72 -2.68 21.27 6.95
CA THR A 72 -3.32 19.95 7.12
C THR A 72 -3.25 19.16 5.80
N PHE A 73 -2.92 17.86 5.89
CA PHE A 73 -2.96 16.97 4.74
C PHE A 73 -4.36 16.92 4.12
N LYS A 74 -4.42 16.80 2.81
CA LYS A 74 -5.67 16.48 2.15
C LYS A 74 -6.14 15.08 2.58
N PRO A 75 -7.45 14.88 2.82
CA PRO A 75 -8.00 13.54 3.02
C PRO A 75 -7.62 12.62 1.85
N PHE A 76 -7.30 11.36 2.16
CA PHE A 76 -7.00 10.38 1.13
C PHE A 76 -8.30 9.96 0.42
N ASP A 77 -8.30 10.00 -0.92
CA ASP A 77 -9.40 9.52 -1.74
C ASP A 77 -9.24 8.01 -2.00
N ARG A 78 -10.02 7.18 -1.32
CA ARG A 78 -9.94 5.72 -1.40
C ARG A 78 -10.45 5.15 -2.73
N GLU A 79 -11.22 5.91 -3.49
CA GLU A 79 -11.81 5.50 -4.76
C GLU A 79 -11.07 6.08 -5.99
N GLY A 80 -10.11 6.96 -5.75
CA GLY A 80 -9.40 7.71 -6.79
C GLY A 80 -8.61 6.86 -7.78
N GLN A 81 -8.37 5.56 -7.49
CA GLN A 81 -7.74 4.62 -8.41
C GLN A 81 -8.69 4.08 -9.48
N LYS A 82 -10.00 3.98 -9.22
CA LYS A 82 -10.95 3.29 -10.11
C LYS A 82 -10.98 3.89 -11.50
N GLU A 83 -11.09 5.20 -11.58
CA GLU A 83 -11.12 5.92 -12.86
C GLU A 83 -9.77 5.83 -13.60
N LYS A 84 -8.67 5.93 -12.86
CA LYS A 84 -7.29 5.91 -13.43
C LYS A 84 -6.85 4.52 -13.90
N SER A 85 -7.43 3.45 -13.37
CA SER A 85 -7.13 2.07 -13.74
C SER A 85 -7.99 1.57 -14.89
N GLN A 86 -9.06 2.28 -15.25
CA GLN A 86 -10.01 1.85 -16.27
C GLN A 86 -9.34 1.59 -17.62
N GLY A 87 -9.65 0.44 -18.23
CA GLY A 87 -9.14 0.06 -19.55
C GLY A 87 -7.67 -0.38 -19.58
N ARG A 88 -7.03 -0.54 -18.42
CA ARG A 88 -5.64 -1.00 -18.33
C ARG A 88 -5.58 -2.51 -18.02
N SER A 89 -4.49 -3.16 -18.40
CA SER A 89 -4.22 -4.54 -17.96
C SER A 89 -3.53 -4.55 -16.60
N LEU A 90 -3.67 -5.64 -15.85
CA LEU A 90 -2.92 -5.82 -14.59
C LEU A 90 -1.41 -5.74 -14.81
N GLY A 91 -0.90 -6.30 -15.91
CA GLY A 91 0.52 -6.20 -16.27
C GLY A 91 0.98 -4.74 -16.36
N ASN A 92 0.19 -3.87 -17.02
CA ASN A 92 0.49 -2.44 -17.11
C ASN A 92 0.46 -1.74 -15.74
N LEU A 93 -0.45 -2.14 -14.84
CA LEU A 93 -0.49 -1.58 -13.48
C LEU A 93 0.72 -2.03 -12.67
N LEU A 94 1.16 -3.29 -12.78
CA LEU A 94 2.36 -3.78 -12.10
C LEU A 94 3.62 -3.05 -12.56
N ASP A 95 3.77 -2.81 -13.85
CA ASP A 95 4.89 -2.05 -14.41
C ASP A 95 4.85 -0.59 -13.91
N GLN A 96 3.69 0.05 -13.99
CA GLN A 96 3.51 1.41 -13.47
C GLN A 96 3.80 1.49 -11.97
N PHE A 97 3.34 0.52 -11.17
CA PHE A 97 3.65 0.53 -9.73
C PHE A 97 5.16 0.48 -9.47
N ALA A 98 5.89 -0.36 -10.22
CA ALA A 98 7.34 -0.45 -10.09
C ALA A 98 8.03 0.90 -10.45
N GLU A 99 7.57 1.56 -11.49
CA GLU A 99 8.09 2.88 -11.92
C GLU A 99 7.84 3.96 -10.86
N VAL A 100 6.57 4.15 -10.45
CA VAL A 100 6.23 5.21 -9.48
C VAL A 100 6.85 4.95 -8.11
N ARG A 101 7.01 3.69 -7.67
CA ARG A 101 7.72 3.33 -6.46
C ARG A 101 9.21 3.71 -6.55
N ALA A 102 9.85 3.42 -7.68
CA ALA A 102 11.25 3.80 -7.89
C ALA A 102 11.44 5.32 -7.83
N GLU A 103 10.54 6.07 -8.45
CA GLU A 103 10.52 7.54 -8.39
C GLU A 103 10.32 8.06 -6.96
N SER A 104 9.35 7.50 -6.23
CA SER A 104 9.08 7.88 -4.84
C SER A 104 10.28 7.62 -3.94
N LEU A 105 10.94 6.46 -4.08
CA LEU A 105 12.15 6.15 -3.32
C LEU A 105 13.34 7.04 -3.70
N ALA A 106 13.46 7.42 -4.96
CA ALA A 106 14.48 8.39 -5.39
C ALA A 106 14.24 9.77 -4.75
N ARG A 107 12.99 10.23 -4.73
CA ARG A 107 12.59 11.48 -4.06
C ARG A 107 12.82 11.42 -2.55
N LEU A 108 12.48 10.30 -1.90
CA LEU A 108 12.74 10.12 -0.46
C LEU A 108 14.24 10.22 -0.14
N ARG A 109 15.09 9.57 -0.94
CA ARG A 109 16.55 9.67 -0.79
C ARG A 109 17.06 11.09 -1.00
N ALA A 110 16.52 11.80 -1.99
CA ALA A 110 16.89 13.20 -2.28
C ALA A 110 16.54 14.17 -1.16
N MET A 111 15.59 13.85 -0.27
CA MET A 111 15.30 14.65 0.93
C MET A 111 16.46 14.65 1.94
N ASN A 112 17.42 13.74 1.84
CA ASN A 112 18.59 13.62 2.70
C ASN A 112 18.26 13.71 4.21
N LEU A 113 17.20 13.02 4.61
CA LEU A 113 16.67 13.04 5.98
C LEU A 113 17.70 12.53 6.98
N GLN A 114 17.85 13.26 8.08
CA GLN A 114 18.64 12.85 9.23
C GLN A 114 17.75 12.18 10.27
N PRO A 115 18.29 11.40 11.24
CA PRO A 115 17.48 10.75 12.27
C PRO A 115 16.55 11.71 13.02
N GLU A 116 16.99 12.97 13.23
CA GLU A 116 16.21 14.01 13.93
C GLU A 116 15.01 14.47 13.10
N ASP A 117 15.08 14.41 11.77
CA ASP A 117 13.96 14.80 10.90
C ASP A 117 12.75 13.89 11.07
N LEU A 118 12.95 12.64 11.53
CA LEU A 118 11.86 11.69 11.75
C LEU A 118 10.89 12.14 12.85
N ASP A 119 11.33 13.04 13.75
CA ASP A 119 10.49 13.63 14.80
C ASP A 119 9.73 14.87 14.33
N ARG A 120 10.00 15.38 13.10
CA ARG A 120 9.26 16.52 12.52
C ARG A 120 7.78 16.14 12.36
N ARG A 121 6.91 17.09 12.65
CA ARG A 121 5.46 16.86 12.74
C ARG A 121 4.73 17.53 11.59
N GLY A 122 3.67 16.88 11.14
CA GLY A 122 2.66 17.41 10.23
C GLY A 122 1.27 17.23 10.80
N GLN A 123 0.26 17.84 10.17
CA GLN A 123 -1.12 17.84 10.63
C GLN A 123 -1.97 16.89 9.78
N HIS A 124 -2.37 15.76 10.37
CA HIS A 124 -3.30 14.82 9.73
C HIS A 124 -4.76 15.25 9.99
N PRO A 125 -5.67 15.16 8.99
CA PRO A 125 -7.05 15.67 9.14
C PRO A 125 -7.88 14.95 10.21
N ILE A 126 -7.55 13.69 10.53
CA ILE A 126 -8.29 12.88 11.52
C ILE A 126 -7.49 12.73 12.82
N PHE A 127 -6.18 12.42 12.74
CA PHE A 127 -5.36 12.07 13.91
C PHE A 127 -4.70 13.30 14.58
N GLY A 128 -4.79 14.49 13.98
CA GLY A 128 -4.04 15.63 14.45
C GLY A 128 -2.54 15.50 14.14
N PRO A 129 -1.65 15.94 15.06
CA PRO A 129 -0.22 15.90 14.82
C PRO A 129 0.31 14.47 14.68
N VAL A 130 1.07 14.22 13.60
CA VAL A 130 1.75 12.95 13.31
C VAL A 130 3.21 13.23 12.95
N THR A 131 4.13 12.29 13.20
CA THR A 131 5.53 12.47 12.86
C THR A 131 5.87 11.94 11.46
N LEU A 132 6.96 12.44 10.88
CA LEU A 132 7.50 11.92 9.62
C LEU A 132 7.88 10.44 9.77
N GLY A 133 8.48 10.06 10.89
CA GLY A 133 8.80 8.65 11.17
C GLY A 133 7.55 7.76 11.20
N GLN A 134 6.44 8.24 11.78
CA GLN A 134 5.16 7.51 11.74
C GLN A 134 4.63 7.38 10.32
N LEU A 135 4.67 8.43 9.51
CA LEU A 135 4.24 8.37 8.11
C LEU A 135 5.04 7.34 7.31
N LEU A 136 6.37 7.34 7.43
CA LEU A 136 7.24 6.42 6.71
C LEU A 136 7.10 4.96 7.19
N ALA A 137 6.90 4.74 8.48
CA ALA A 137 6.58 3.42 9.02
C ALA A 137 5.21 2.93 8.54
N THR A 138 4.23 3.84 8.44
CA THR A 138 2.89 3.53 7.90
C THR A 138 2.98 3.11 6.44
N TRP A 139 3.80 3.74 5.63
CA TRP A 139 4.00 3.35 4.23
C TRP A 139 4.41 1.87 4.09
N VAL A 140 5.41 1.42 4.85
CA VAL A 140 5.83 0.01 4.85
C VAL A 140 4.70 -0.92 5.31
N THR A 141 4.06 -0.58 6.42
CA THR A 141 2.99 -1.44 6.97
C THR A 141 1.75 -1.45 6.10
N HIS A 142 1.48 -0.40 5.33
CA HIS A 142 0.44 -0.34 4.32
C HIS A 142 0.72 -1.31 3.16
N ASP A 143 1.95 -1.34 2.65
CA ASP A 143 2.34 -2.34 1.64
C ASP A 143 2.15 -3.77 2.16
N LEU A 144 2.61 -4.06 3.38
CA LEU A 144 2.44 -5.37 4.00
C LEU A 144 0.97 -5.73 4.23
N THR A 145 0.14 -4.73 4.56
CA THR A 145 -1.32 -4.92 4.68
C THR A 145 -1.93 -5.37 3.36
N HIS A 146 -1.54 -4.74 2.26
CA HIS A 146 -2.06 -5.10 0.93
C HIS A 146 -1.48 -6.41 0.39
N LEU A 147 -0.22 -6.76 0.68
CA LEU A 147 0.31 -8.09 0.40
C LEU A 147 -0.44 -9.18 1.17
N HIS A 148 -0.77 -8.95 2.44
CA HIS A 148 -1.61 -9.84 3.22
C HIS A 148 -3.03 -9.95 2.65
N GLN A 149 -3.63 -8.81 2.26
CA GLN A 149 -4.95 -8.77 1.62
C GLN A 149 -4.98 -9.58 0.33
N LEU A 150 -3.95 -9.47 -0.52
CA LEU A 150 -3.81 -10.27 -1.73
C LEU A 150 -3.70 -11.77 -1.44
N SER A 151 -2.87 -12.15 -0.46
CA SER A 151 -2.73 -13.55 -0.07
C SER A 151 -4.04 -14.14 0.42
N ARG A 152 -4.81 -13.39 1.20
CA ARG A 152 -6.13 -13.79 1.69
C ARG A 152 -7.15 -13.89 0.55
N LEU A 153 -7.22 -12.88 -0.32
CA LEU A 153 -8.10 -12.85 -1.50
C LEU A 153 -7.88 -14.09 -2.38
N MET A 154 -6.63 -14.47 -2.63
CA MET A 154 -6.32 -15.65 -3.41
C MET A 154 -6.71 -16.95 -2.71
N ALA A 155 -6.41 -17.07 -1.42
CA ALA A 155 -6.82 -18.22 -0.62
C ALA A 155 -8.33 -18.37 -0.57
N HIS A 156 -9.07 -17.26 -0.49
CA HIS A 156 -10.53 -17.25 -0.47
C HIS A 156 -11.15 -17.94 -1.69
N GLN A 157 -10.54 -17.86 -2.84
CA GLN A 157 -11.05 -18.50 -4.06
C GLN A 157 -11.05 -20.03 -3.99
N TYR A 158 -10.19 -20.61 -3.15
CA TYR A 158 -10.15 -22.06 -2.91
C TYR A 158 -10.83 -22.50 -1.61
N ARG A 159 -11.52 -21.58 -0.88
CA ARG A 159 -12.08 -21.87 0.44
C ARG A 159 -12.99 -23.12 0.50
N GLU A 160 -13.74 -23.39 -0.58
CA GLU A 160 -14.59 -24.58 -0.67
C GLU A 160 -13.78 -25.81 -1.08
N ALA A 161 -12.82 -25.64 -1.99
CA ALA A 161 -12.05 -26.74 -2.57
C ALA A 161 -11.08 -27.38 -1.55
N VAL A 162 -10.61 -26.63 -0.56
CA VAL A 162 -9.72 -27.15 0.49
C VAL A 162 -10.45 -28.10 1.45
N GLY A 163 -11.78 -28.08 1.51
CA GLY A 163 -12.58 -28.98 2.35
C GLY A 163 -12.13 -28.94 3.83
N PRO A 164 -11.94 -30.12 4.47
CA PRO A 164 -11.61 -30.20 5.90
C PRO A 164 -10.22 -29.63 6.25
N TRP A 165 -9.33 -29.43 5.27
CA TRP A 165 -8.01 -28.86 5.49
C TRP A 165 -8.05 -27.38 5.90
N SER A 166 -9.21 -26.73 5.71
CA SER A 166 -9.40 -25.30 6.07
C SER A 166 -8.98 -24.98 7.50
N VAL A 167 -9.18 -25.92 8.46
CA VAL A 167 -8.82 -25.71 9.88
C VAL A 167 -7.34 -25.46 10.12
N PHE A 168 -6.45 -25.83 9.18
CA PHE A 168 -5.01 -25.62 9.27
C PHE A 168 -4.53 -24.41 8.48
N LEU A 169 -5.40 -23.73 7.73
CA LEU A 169 -5.06 -22.67 6.80
C LEU A 169 -5.45 -21.31 7.39
N GLY A 170 -4.61 -20.78 8.28
CA GLY A 170 -4.85 -19.52 9.00
C GLY A 170 -5.22 -18.33 8.11
N VAL A 171 -4.75 -18.32 6.86
CA VAL A 171 -5.08 -17.29 5.87
C VAL A 171 -6.57 -17.22 5.54
N LEU A 172 -7.31 -18.31 5.70
CA LEU A 172 -8.78 -18.37 5.52
C LEU A 172 -9.58 -17.84 6.71
N HIS A 173 -8.93 -17.64 7.85
CA HIS A 173 -9.56 -17.27 9.13
C HIS A 173 -9.13 -15.88 9.62
N CYS A 174 -8.22 -15.21 8.91
CA CYS A 174 -7.78 -13.88 9.30
C CYS A 174 -8.75 -12.80 8.78
N HIS A 175 -9.09 -11.86 9.67
CA HIS A 175 -9.80 -10.63 9.33
C HIS A 175 -8.77 -9.54 9.07
N GLY A 176 -8.48 -9.26 7.81
CA GLY A 176 -7.41 -8.35 7.45
C GLY A 176 -7.88 -7.20 6.56
N HIS A 177 -8.92 -6.48 6.97
CA HIS A 177 -9.24 -5.21 6.35
C HIS A 177 -8.79 -4.07 7.27
N SER A 178 -8.22 -3.01 6.69
CA SER A 178 -8.24 -1.74 7.37
C SER A 178 -9.70 -1.42 7.66
N SER A 179 -10.05 -1.21 8.93
CA SER A 179 -11.37 -0.70 9.28
C SER A 179 -11.63 0.58 8.51
N ASP A 180 -12.87 0.79 8.09
CA ASP A 180 -13.32 2.09 7.59
C ASP A 180 -13.19 3.09 8.75
N ALA A 181 -12.08 3.83 8.78
CA ALA A 181 -11.82 4.91 9.70
C ALA A 181 -12.13 6.24 9.02
#